data_ed51a4d5ef2f7a50c611fd798105144b
#
_entry.id   ed51a4d5ef2f7a50c611fd798105144b
#
_cell.length_a   1.000
_cell.length_b   1.000
_cell.length_c   1.000
_cell.angle_alpha   90.00
_cell.angle_beta   90.00
_cell.angle_gamma   90.00
#
_symmetry.space_group_name_H-M   'P 1'
#
loop_
_entity.id
_entity.type
_entity.pdbx_description
1 polymer ?
#
loop_
_entity_poly.entity_id
_entity_poly.type
_entity_poly.pdbx_seq_one_letter_code
_entity_poly.pdbx_strand_id
1 'polypeptide(L)'
;DPIIASVEPDNLFFGPYDVSCNGQSDGSATVVGGGGTNIISYSWSPSGGSGATANNLSAGIYTVTVSDDNGCNEQASITITEPDVLVAAVSQSGDLSPYDISCYEYSDGWAQSDPTGGVPATSGYNYDWVSSGSSISSNYYIENLSAGNNYTVTVTDANGCVVSESTGILTQPVDFIADVVTLDYYG
;
A
#
# COMPACT_ATOMS: atom_id res chain seq x y z
N ASP A 1 8.75 -40.99 -23.60
CA ASP A 1 9.03 -39.58 -23.85
C ASP A 1 9.50 -38.90 -22.57
N PRO A 2 10.42 -37.92 -22.61
CA PRO A 2 10.87 -37.23 -21.44
C PRO A 2 9.71 -36.40 -20.84
N ILE A 3 9.75 -36.20 -19.50
CA ILE A 3 8.88 -35.23 -18.85
C ILE A 3 9.34 -33.83 -19.27
N ILE A 4 8.37 -32.96 -19.58
CA ILE A 4 8.59 -31.53 -19.83
C ILE A 4 7.73 -30.79 -18.82
N ALA A 5 8.36 -29.94 -18.00
CA ALA A 5 7.68 -29.13 -17.02
C ALA A 5 8.04 -27.65 -17.21
N SER A 6 7.04 -26.79 -17.23
CA SER A 6 7.18 -25.35 -17.04
C SER A 6 6.20 -24.88 -15.98
N VAL A 7 6.43 -23.72 -15.41
CA VAL A 7 5.57 -23.14 -14.39
C VAL A 7 5.22 -21.72 -14.80
N GLU A 8 3.96 -21.37 -14.70
CA GLU A 8 3.44 -20.04 -15.01
C GLU A 8 2.71 -19.47 -13.79
N PRO A 9 2.85 -18.16 -13.51
CA PRO A 9 2.07 -17.53 -12.46
C PRO A 9 0.63 -17.34 -12.94
N ASP A 10 -0.31 -17.50 -12.02
CA ASP A 10 -1.72 -17.18 -12.28
C ASP A 10 -1.96 -15.70 -11.90
N ASN A 11 -1.63 -14.78 -12.80
CA ASN A 11 -1.78 -13.33 -12.56
C ASN A 11 -3.25 -12.95 -12.38
N LEU A 12 -3.66 -12.75 -11.13
CA LEU A 12 -5.03 -12.42 -10.73
C LEU A 12 -5.22 -10.95 -10.36
N PHE A 13 -4.13 -10.15 -10.33
CA PHE A 13 -4.11 -8.80 -9.81
C PHE A 13 -3.75 -7.76 -10.87
N PHE A 14 -3.97 -6.49 -10.56
CA PHE A 14 -3.53 -5.40 -11.42
C PHE A 14 -2.02 -5.24 -11.36
N GLY A 15 -1.41 -4.92 -12.51
CA GLY A 15 0.04 -4.72 -12.62
C GLY A 15 0.82 -6.00 -12.91
N PRO A 16 2.16 -5.91 -12.88
CA PRO A 16 3.04 -7.01 -13.29
C PRO A 16 3.42 -7.95 -12.13
N TYR A 17 2.67 -7.93 -11.02
CA TYR A 17 2.98 -8.67 -9.80
C TYR A 17 2.07 -9.89 -9.63
N ASP A 18 2.58 -10.87 -8.89
CA ASP A 18 1.94 -12.17 -8.70
C ASP A 18 1.19 -12.27 -7.37
N VAL A 19 1.39 -11.29 -6.46
CA VAL A 19 0.62 -11.10 -5.24
C VAL A 19 -0.02 -9.71 -5.21
N SER A 20 -1.13 -9.57 -4.47
CA SER A 20 -1.92 -8.34 -4.46
C SER A 20 -1.18 -7.16 -3.83
N CYS A 21 -0.57 -7.36 -2.66
CA CYS A 21 0.07 -6.33 -1.86
C CYS A 21 1.43 -6.80 -1.36
N ASN A 22 2.30 -5.85 -1.04
CA ASN A 22 3.57 -6.19 -0.41
C ASN A 22 3.36 -6.99 0.87
N GLY A 23 4.09 -8.11 0.99
CA GLY A 23 4.02 -9.01 2.15
C GLY A 23 2.81 -9.95 2.19
N GLN A 24 1.91 -9.93 1.21
CA GLN A 24 0.80 -10.86 1.13
C GLN A 24 1.25 -12.24 0.63
N SER A 25 0.38 -13.25 0.87
CA SER A 25 0.60 -14.63 0.46
C SER A 25 -0.64 -15.15 -0.27
N ASP A 26 -1.04 -14.46 -1.33
CA ASP A 26 -2.22 -14.76 -2.13
C ASP A 26 -1.87 -15.07 -3.61
N GLY A 27 -0.60 -15.21 -3.92
CA GLY A 27 -0.11 -15.65 -5.21
C GLY A 27 -0.40 -17.11 -5.50
N SER A 28 -0.42 -17.47 -6.76
CA SER A 28 -0.55 -18.85 -7.24
C SER A 28 0.30 -19.11 -8.48
N ALA A 29 0.63 -20.38 -8.67
CA ALA A 29 1.37 -20.83 -9.85
C ALA A 29 0.93 -22.23 -10.26
N THR A 30 0.82 -22.46 -11.56
CA THR A 30 0.38 -23.72 -12.13
C THR A 30 1.45 -24.35 -13.01
N VAL A 31 1.66 -25.66 -12.86
CA VAL A 31 2.53 -26.44 -13.73
C VAL A 31 1.85 -26.61 -15.09
N VAL A 32 2.56 -26.20 -16.14
CA VAL A 32 2.20 -26.48 -17.54
C VAL A 32 3.23 -27.45 -18.06
N GLY A 33 2.81 -28.67 -18.38
CA GLY A 33 3.75 -29.68 -18.84
C GLY A 33 3.09 -30.89 -19.43
N GLY A 34 3.92 -31.76 -20.00
CA GLY A 34 3.50 -33.00 -20.68
C GLY A 34 4.65 -33.99 -20.80
N GLY A 35 4.45 -35.05 -21.60
CA GLY A 35 5.41 -36.15 -21.71
C GLY A 35 5.31 -37.10 -20.52
N GLY A 36 6.37 -37.93 -20.32
CA GLY A 36 6.37 -38.94 -19.29
C GLY A 36 5.34 -40.05 -19.50
N THR A 37 5.27 -40.97 -18.54
CA THR A 37 4.27 -42.04 -18.49
C THR A 37 3.38 -41.81 -17.28
N ASN A 38 2.20 -41.20 -17.49
CA ASN A 38 1.27 -40.81 -16.42
C ASN A 38 1.93 -39.97 -15.32
N ILE A 39 1.85 -38.66 -15.40
CA ILE A 39 2.33 -37.79 -14.33
C ILE A 39 1.49 -38.02 -13.07
N ILE A 40 2.12 -38.43 -11.94
CA ILE A 40 1.44 -38.89 -10.75
C ILE A 40 1.63 -37.98 -9.53
N SER A 41 2.66 -37.17 -9.53
CA SER A 41 2.92 -36.35 -8.36
C SER A 41 3.63 -35.05 -8.69
N TYR A 42 3.35 -34.06 -7.83
CA TYR A 42 3.99 -32.77 -7.81
C TYR A 42 4.49 -32.52 -6.39
N SER A 43 5.64 -31.90 -6.26
CA SER A 43 6.20 -31.50 -4.96
C SER A 43 6.80 -30.13 -5.08
N TRP A 44 6.22 -29.16 -4.40
CA TRP A 44 6.68 -27.79 -4.39
C TRP A 44 7.61 -27.52 -3.20
N SER A 45 8.60 -26.69 -3.38
CA SER A 45 9.57 -26.25 -2.39
C SER A 45 9.82 -24.74 -2.55
N PRO A 46 9.88 -23.94 -1.46
CA PRO A 46 9.86 -24.35 -0.04
C PRO A 46 8.43 -24.66 0.47
N SER A 47 7.38 -24.27 -0.21
CA SER A 47 5.96 -24.51 0.11
C SER A 47 5.15 -24.59 -1.17
N GLY A 48 3.84 -24.87 -1.11
CA GLY A 48 2.94 -24.93 -2.29
C GLY A 48 2.19 -26.25 -2.43
N GLY A 49 2.50 -27.26 -1.59
CA GLY A 49 1.77 -28.51 -1.55
C GLY A 49 2.17 -29.54 -2.58
N SER A 50 1.24 -30.40 -2.97
CA SER A 50 1.44 -31.55 -3.87
C SER A 50 0.48 -31.58 -5.07
N GLY A 51 -0.21 -30.48 -5.34
CA GLY A 51 -1.06 -30.32 -6.53
C GLY A 51 -0.29 -29.76 -7.72
N ALA A 52 -0.90 -29.84 -8.92
CA ALA A 52 -0.36 -29.17 -10.11
C ALA A 52 -0.34 -27.63 -9.94
N THR A 53 -1.26 -27.10 -9.14
CA THR A 53 -1.31 -25.68 -8.76
C THR A 53 -0.88 -25.50 -7.30
N ALA A 54 0.05 -24.60 -7.06
CA ALA A 54 0.42 -24.09 -5.75
C ALA A 54 -0.34 -22.79 -5.48
N ASN A 55 -0.90 -22.65 -4.28
CA ASN A 55 -1.66 -21.47 -3.85
C ASN A 55 -1.07 -20.89 -2.57
N ASN A 56 -1.52 -19.69 -2.22
CA ASN A 56 -1.07 -18.95 -1.03
C ASN A 56 0.45 -18.75 -1.01
N LEU A 57 1.01 -18.43 -2.16
CA LEU A 57 2.43 -18.14 -2.33
C LEU A 57 2.71 -16.67 -1.98
N SER A 58 3.71 -16.45 -1.15
CA SER A 58 4.31 -15.12 -0.98
C SER A 58 5.38 -14.88 -2.04
N ALA A 59 5.88 -13.65 -2.14
CA ALA A 59 7.01 -13.35 -2.99
C ALA A 59 8.21 -14.22 -2.67
N GLY A 60 8.86 -14.76 -3.70
CA GLY A 60 10.00 -15.68 -3.56
C GLY A 60 10.16 -16.63 -4.73
N ILE A 61 11.18 -17.50 -4.64
CA ILE A 61 11.44 -18.51 -5.66
C ILE A 61 10.87 -19.86 -5.22
N TYR A 62 10.10 -20.46 -6.08
CA TYR A 62 9.48 -21.78 -5.89
C TYR A 62 9.97 -22.74 -6.97
N THR A 63 10.23 -23.98 -6.56
CA THR A 63 10.61 -25.07 -7.47
C THR A 63 9.61 -26.21 -7.31
N VAL A 64 9.06 -26.69 -8.41
CA VAL A 64 8.25 -27.89 -8.44
C VAL A 64 9.05 -29.05 -9.01
N THR A 65 8.93 -30.20 -8.39
CA THR A 65 9.38 -31.50 -8.93
C THR A 65 8.14 -32.26 -9.41
N VAL A 66 8.14 -32.64 -10.67
CA VAL A 66 7.09 -33.44 -11.32
C VAL A 66 7.62 -34.85 -11.49
N SER A 67 6.87 -35.87 -11.10
CA SER A 67 7.28 -37.28 -11.21
C SER A 67 6.22 -38.10 -11.93
N ASP A 68 6.69 -39.10 -12.72
CA ASP A 68 5.82 -40.05 -13.44
C ASP A 68 5.78 -41.44 -12.79
N ASP A 69 4.96 -42.36 -13.34
CA ASP A 69 4.82 -43.74 -12.89
C ASP A 69 6.11 -44.56 -12.92
N ASN A 70 7.05 -44.17 -13.74
CA ASN A 70 8.36 -44.86 -13.89
C ASN A 70 9.40 -44.33 -12.92
N GLY A 71 9.06 -43.30 -12.12
CA GLY A 71 9.98 -42.64 -11.20
C GLY A 71 10.93 -41.64 -11.89
N CYS A 72 10.68 -41.27 -13.12
CA CYS A 72 11.37 -40.16 -13.77
C CYS A 72 10.88 -38.84 -13.16
N ASN A 73 11.80 -37.87 -13.04
CA ASN A 73 11.44 -36.55 -12.52
C ASN A 73 12.05 -35.44 -13.36
N GLU A 74 11.33 -34.32 -13.39
CA GLU A 74 11.75 -33.04 -13.98
C GLU A 74 11.43 -31.91 -13.00
N GLN A 75 12.23 -30.84 -13.05
CA GLN A 75 12.04 -29.67 -12.18
C GLN A 75 11.84 -28.41 -13.01
N ALA A 76 10.94 -27.57 -12.52
CA ALA A 76 10.75 -26.21 -13.01
C ALA A 76 10.73 -25.22 -11.84
N SER A 77 11.20 -24.00 -12.08
CA SER A 77 11.22 -22.96 -11.05
C SER A 77 10.52 -21.70 -11.56
N ILE A 78 9.91 -20.96 -10.60
CA ILE A 78 9.25 -19.69 -10.85
C ILE A 78 9.63 -18.72 -9.73
N THR A 79 9.64 -17.42 -10.05
CA THR A 79 9.73 -16.34 -9.07
C THR A 79 8.37 -15.69 -8.96
N ILE A 80 7.79 -15.68 -7.77
CA ILE A 80 6.60 -14.92 -7.41
C ILE A 80 7.05 -13.53 -6.99
N THR A 81 6.47 -12.50 -7.59
CA THR A 81 6.84 -11.09 -7.38
C THR A 81 5.78 -10.35 -6.58
N GLU A 82 6.19 -9.30 -5.85
CA GLU A 82 5.29 -8.44 -5.08
C GLU A 82 5.52 -6.96 -5.43
N PRO A 83 4.50 -6.10 -5.27
CA PRO A 83 4.66 -4.66 -5.42
C PRO A 83 5.51 -4.07 -4.28
N ASP A 84 6.03 -2.86 -4.50
CA ASP A 84 6.68 -2.09 -3.45
C ASP A 84 5.68 -1.74 -2.33
N VAL A 85 6.20 -1.49 -1.13
CA VAL A 85 5.37 -1.08 0.02
C VAL A 85 4.59 0.19 -0.32
N LEU A 86 3.26 0.16 -0.13
CA LEU A 86 2.42 1.36 -0.27
C LEU A 86 2.68 2.30 0.90
N VAL A 87 3.02 3.57 0.60
CA VAL A 87 3.30 4.64 1.57
C VAL A 87 2.40 5.82 1.26
N ALA A 88 1.74 6.42 2.26
CA ALA A 88 0.82 7.54 2.08
C ALA A 88 1.54 8.89 1.91
N ALA A 89 2.68 9.10 2.57
CA ALA A 89 3.53 10.30 2.54
C ALA A 89 2.72 11.61 2.66
N VAL A 90 2.43 12.03 3.89
CA VAL A 90 1.67 13.25 4.16
C VAL A 90 2.62 14.44 4.36
N SER A 91 2.30 15.56 3.71
CA SER A 91 2.84 16.90 3.97
C SER A 91 1.71 17.84 4.36
N GLN A 92 2.03 18.92 5.10
CA GLN A 92 1.04 19.86 5.63
C GLN A 92 1.55 21.29 5.65
N SER A 93 0.66 22.25 5.88
CA SER A 93 1.04 23.63 6.19
C SER A 93 1.92 23.67 7.44
N GLY A 94 2.82 24.67 7.52
CA GLY A 94 3.71 24.83 8.68
C GLY A 94 5.08 24.18 8.54
N ASP A 95 5.37 23.39 7.52
CA ASP A 95 6.69 22.78 7.30
C ASP A 95 7.85 23.80 7.25
N LEU A 96 7.54 25.06 6.95
CA LEU A 96 8.49 26.20 6.92
C LEU A 96 8.16 27.30 7.95
N SER A 97 7.18 27.09 8.84
CA SER A 97 6.68 28.03 9.85
C SER A 97 6.57 27.34 11.21
N PRO A 98 6.67 28.06 12.34
CA PRO A 98 6.44 27.43 13.64
C PRO A 98 4.97 27.03 13.89
N TYR A 99 4.04 27.41 12.99
CA TYR A 99 2.62 27.10 13.09
C TYR A 99 2.05 26.68 11.76
N ASP A 100 1.06 25.75 11.80
CA ASP A 100 0.36 25.21 10.62
C ASP A 100 -0.72 26.18 10.11
N ILE A 101 -1.29 27.01 11.01
CA ILE A 101 -2.30 28.02 10.72
C ILE A 101 -1.70 29.41 10.90
N SER A 102 -1.98 30.33 9.97
CA SER A 102 -1.30 31.65 9.93
C SER A 102 -1.67 32.57 11.11
N CYS A 103 -2.91 32.54 11.57
CA CYS A 103 -3.43 33.38 12.65
C CYS A 103 -4.34 32.60 13.58
N TYR A 104 -4.54 33.13 14.80
CA TYR A 104 -5.46 32.59 15.80
C TYR A 104 -6.88 32.47 15.23
N GLU A 105 -7.55 31.31 15.43
CA GLU A 105 -8.89 30.97 14.94
C GLU A 105 -9.07 31.01 13.39
N TYR A 106 -8.00 31.09 12.60
CA TYR A 106 -8.10 30.94 11.16
C TYR A 106 -8.19 29.46 10.77
N SER A 107 -8.70 29.23 9.56
CA SER A 107 -8.81 27.90 8.95
C SER A 107 -8.18 27.95 7.54
N ASP A 108 -6.89 28.24 7.50
CA ASP A 108 -6.11 28.37 6.27
C ASP A 108 -5.03 27.28 6.12
N GLY A 109 -5.10 26.26 6.96
CA GLY A 109 -4.24 25.09 6.86
C GLY A 109 -4.57 24.23 5.64
N TRP A 110 -3.58 23.45 5.22
CA TRP A 110 -3.71 22.46 4.15
C TRP A 110 -2.94 21.18 4.50
N ALA A 111 -3.32 20.09 3.85
CA ALA A 111 -2.59 18.83 3.85
C ALA A 111 -2.66 18.15 2.49
N GLN A 112 -1.62 17.41 2.14
CA GLN A 112 -1.49 16.68 0.89
C GLN A 112 -0.90 15.30 1.15
N SER A 113 -1.36 14.31 0.39
CA SER A 113 -0.76 12.98 0.35
C SER A 113 -0.15 12.72 -1.03
N ASP A 114 1.14 12.35 -1.05
CA ASP A 114 1.91 11.98 -2.24
C ASP A 114 2.30 10.50 -2.14
N PRO A 115 1.38 9.56 -2.39
CA PRO A 115 1.63 8.14 -2.21
C PRO A 115 2.68 7.59 -3.17
N THR A 116 3.42 6.59 -2.68
CA THR A 116 4.37 5.82 -3.47
C THR A 116 4.21 4.32 -3.21
N GLY A 117 4.68 3.48 -4.13
CA GLY A 117 4.56 2.02 -4.00
C GLY A 117 3.16 1.51 -4.29
N GLY A 118 2.87 0.27 -3.89
CA GLY A 118 1.64 -0.42 -4.27
C GLY A 118 1.47 -0.52 -5.79
N VAL A 119 0.23 -0.67 -6.23
CA VAL A 119 -0.14 -0.72 -7.66
C VAL A 119 -1.13 0.41 -7.96
N PRO A 120 -0.68 1.58 -8.45
CA PRO A 120 -1.61 2.66 -8.76
C PRO A 120 -2.54 2.28 -9.92
N ALA A 121 -3.82 2.65 -9.81
CA ALA A 121 -4.75 2.57 -10.93
C ALA A 121 -4.38 3.60 -12.02
N THR A 122 -4.97 3.48 -13.21
CA THR A 122 -4.80 4.47 -14.28
C THR A 122 -5.20 5.90 -13.84
N SER A 123 -6.15 6.00 -12.91
CA SER A 123 -6.59 7.25 -12.28
C SER A 123 -5.75 7.67 -11.06
N GLY A 124 -4.72 6.90 -10.70
CA GLY A 124 -3.95 7.08 -9.47
C GLY A 124 -4.49 6.26 -8.30
N TYR A 125 -4.27 6.75 -7.08
CA TYR A 125 -4.75 6.13 -5.85
C TYR A 125 -6.12 6.69 -5.45
N ASN A 126 -6.85 5.96 -4.58
CA ASN A 126 -8.04 6.46 -3.92
C ASN A 126 -7.67 7.02 -2.54
N TYR A 127 -8.32 8.10 -2.15
CA TYR A 127 -8.07 8.80 -0.90
C TYR A 127 -9.34 8.88 -0.06
N ASP A 128 -9.21 8.81 1.25
CA ASP A 128 -10.26 9.14 2.21
C ASP A 128 -9.63 9.90 3.39
N TRP A 129 -9.84 11.21 3.43
CA TRP A 129 -9.43 12.05 4.54
C TRP A 129 -10.50 12.07 5.61
N VAL A 130 -10.09 11.82 6.85
CA VAL A 130 -10.96 11.76 8.03
C VAL A 130 -10.50 12.76 9.07
N SER A 131 -11.44 13.49 9.67
CA SER A 131 -11.23 14.30 10.87
C SER A 131 -12.35 14.03 11.86
N SER A 132 -12.02 13.88 13.14
CA SER A 132 -12.97 13.59 14.23
C SER A 132 -13.91 12.41 13.92
N GLY A 133 -13.40 11.39 13.22
CA GLY A 133 -14.12 10.16 12.87
C GLY A 133 -15.10 10.30 11.70
N SER A 134 -15.08 11.40 10.96
CA SER A 134 -15.93 11.63 9.78
C SER A 134 -15.07 11.85 8.54
N SER A 135 -15.45 11.22 7.41
CA SER A 135 -14.84 11.48 6.10
C SER A 135 -15.15 12.90 5.66
N ILE A 136 -14.12 13.62 5.20
CA ILE A 136 -14.20 15.03 4.79
C ILE A 136 -13.83 15.27 3.34
N SER A 137 -13.01 14.41 2.72
CA SER A 137 -12.58 14.55 1.32
C SER A 137 -12.05 13.25 0.75
N SER A 138 -12.21 13.07 -0.55
CA SER A 138 -11.59 11.99 -1.35
C SER A 138 -10.50 12.48 -2.31
N ASN A 139 -10.02 13.70 -2.16
CA ASN A 139 -8.94 14.27 -2.98
C ASN A 139 -7.57 14.00 -2.34
N TYR A 140 -6.51 14.02 -3.13
CA TYR A 140 -5.14 13.92 -2.64
C TYR A 140 -4.71 15.13 -1.79
N TYR A 141 -5.39 16.28 -1.94
CA TYR A 141 -5.15 17.55 -1.27
C TYR A 141 -6.41 18.05 -0.59
N ILE A 142 -6.26 18.59 0.61
CA ILE A 142 -7.32 19.23 1.40
C ILE A 142 -6.85 20.59 1.94
N GLU A 143 -7.78 21.52 2.06
CA GLU A 143 -7.52 22.88 2.52
C GLU A 143 -8.61 23.38 3.49
N ASN A 144 -8.48 24.61 3.98
CA ASN A 144 -9.36 25.22 4.99
C ASN A 144 -9.36 24.42 6.30
N LEU A 145 -8.19 23.93 6.69
CA LEU A 145 -8.02 23.14 7.90
C LEU A 145 -7.82 24.04 9.12
N SER A 146 -8.42 23.65 10.24
CA SER A 146 -8.36 24.37 11.51
C SER A 146 -7.34 23.75 12.47
N ALA A 147 -6.75 24.59 13.34
CA ALA A 147 -5.89 24.12 14.41
C ALA A 147 -6.64 23.27 15.45
N GLY A 148 -5.89 22.50 16.22
CA GLY A 148 -6.41 21.62 17.27
C GLY A 148 -6.99 20.30 16.73
N ASN A 149 -7.05 20.10 15.41
CA ASN A 149 -7.52 18.88 14.78
C ASN A 149 -6.36 18.06 14.20
N ASN A 150 -6.58 16.75 14.10
CA ASN A 150 -5.76 15.81 13.38
C ASN A 150 -6.53 15.36 12.12
N TYR A 151 -5.85 15.29 10.98
CA TYR A 151 -6.39 14.88 9.71
C TYR A 151 -5.65 13.62 9.26
N THR A 152 -6.38 12.53 9.07
CA THR A 152 -5.81 11.24 8.66
C THR A 152 -6.28 10.92 7.25
N VAL A 153 -5.35 10.59 6.37
CA VAL A 153 -5.66 10.05 5.04
C VAL A 153 -5.53 8.53 5.06
N THR A 154 -6.49 7.87 4.45
CA THR A 154 -6.39 6.47 4.05
C THR A 154 -6.22 6.43 2.54
N VAL A 155 -5.12 5.84 2.09
CA VAL A 155 -4.79 5.64 0.67
C VAL A 155 -5.03 4.19 0.31
N THR A 156 -5.73 3.97 -0.81
CA THR A 156 -6.00 2.64 -1.35
C THR A 156 -5.51 2.56 -2.80
N ASP A 157 -4.79 1.51 -3.13
CA ASP A 157 -4.30 1.25 -4.49
C ASP A 157 -5.30 0.43 -5.34
N ALA A 158 -4.93 0.05 -6.57
CA ALA A 158 -5.79 -0.69 -7.49
C ALA A 158 -6.09 -2.13 -7.05
N ASN A 159 -5.22 -2.74 -6.27
CA ASN A 159 -5.39 -4.09 -5.73
C ASN A 159 -6.11 -4.11 -4.38
N GLY A 160 -6.46 -2.94 -3.82
CA GLY A 160 -7.11 -2.81 -2.54
C GLY A 160 -6.15 -2.78 -1.35
N CYS A 161 -4.85 -2.61 -1.57
CA CYS A 161 -3.88 -2.40 -0.50
C CYS A 161 -4.12 -1.03 0.15
N VAL A 162 -4.06 -0.98 1.47
CA VAL A 162 -4.45 0.20 2.25
C VAL A 162 -3.32 0.62 3.17
N VAL A 163 -3.08 1.92 3.24
CA VAL A 163 -2.20 2.55 4.24
C VAL A 163 -2.85 3.83 4.76
N SER A 164 -2.60 4.17 6.01
CA SER A 164 -3.07 5.43 6.58
C SER A 164 -1.92 6.20 7.21
N GLU A 165 -1.96 7.52 7.05
CA GLU A 165 -0.99 8.46 7.62
C GLU A 165 -1.74 9.72 8.09
N SER A 166 -1.16 10.48 9.03
CA SER A 166 -1.83 11.65 9.59
C SER A 166 -0.91 12.86 9.67
N THR A 167 -1.53 14.05 9.65
CA THR A 167 -0.84 15.33 9.83
C THR A 167 -0.27 15.54 11.25
N GLY A 168 -0.77 14.79 12.23
CA GLY A 168 -0.64 15.22 13.62
C GLY A 168 -1.67 16.32 13.94
N ILE A 169 -1.57 16.91 15.13
CA ILE A 169 -2.48 18.01 15.53
C ILE A 169 -1.94 19.31 14.97
N LEU A 170 -2.73 19.98 14.10
CA LEU A 170 -2.35 21.28 13.55
C LEU A 170 -2.28 22.35 14.64
N THR A 171 -1.28 23.20 14.56
CA THR A 171 -0.97 24.26 15.52
C THR A 171 -1.31 25.64 14.97
N GLN A 172 -1.57 26.61 15.85
CA GLN A 172 -1.81 28.02 15.51
C GLN A 172 -1.09 28.95 16.50
N PRO A 173 -0.84 30.23 16.13
CA PRO A 173 -0.37 31.25 17.06
C PRO A 173 -1.35 31.44 18.22
N VAL A 174 -0.86 31.99 19.32
CA VAL A 174 -1.71 32.46 20.43
C VAL A 174 -2.48 33.71 20.01
N ASP A 175 -3.63 33.95 20.64
CA ASP A 175 -4.39 35.18 20.46
C ASP A 175 -3.55 36.43 20.76
N PHE A 176 -3.69 37.44 19.91
CA PHE A 176 -3.00 38.71 20.12
C PHE A 176 -3.83 39.61 21.03
N ILE A 177 -3.45 39.72 22.30
CA ILE A 177 -4.08 40.58 23.27
C ILE A 177 -3.35 41.94 23.28
N ALA A 178 -4.01 42.99 22.81
CA ALA A 178 -3.53 44.36 22.96
C ALA A 178 -4.02 44.91 24.32
N ASP A 179 -3.11 45.03 25.28
CA ASP A 179 -3.40 45.69 26.56
C ASP A 179 -3.17 47.20 26.40
N VAL A 180 -4.25 47.99 26.48
CA VAL A 180 -4.18 49.46 26.42
C VAL A 180 -3.96 50.00 27.84
N VAL A 181 -2.71 50.31 28.16
CA VAL A 181 -2.40 51.03 29.42
C VAL A 181 -2.72 52.50 29.22
N THR A 182 -3.80 52.98 29.85
CA THR A 182 -4.04 54.41 29.97
C THR A 182 -3.12 55.01 31.01
N LEU A 183 -2.17 55.81 30.59
CA LEU A 183 -1.37 56.63 31.51
C LEU A 183 -2.21 57.83 31.92
N ASP A 184 -2.72 57.83 33.14
CA ASP A 184 -3.31 59.03 33.74
C ASP A 184 -2.20 60.06 34.01
N TYR A 185 -2.19 61.08 33.17
CA TYR A 185 -1.29 62.21 33.37
C TYR A 185 -1.90 63.14 34.44
N TYR A 186 -1.45 62.98 35.69
CA TYR A 186 -1.70 64.01 36.73
C TYR A 186 -0.80 65.22 36.44
N GLY A 187 -1.44 66.29 35.92
CA GLY A 187 -0.82 67.58 35.82
C GLY A 187 -0.77 68.31 37.18
#